data_f1c5e016ca05143c69a6bde55dfd185f
#
_entry.id   f1c5e016ca05143c69a6bde55dfd185f
#
_cell.length_a   1.000
_cell.length_b   1.000
_cell.length_c   1.000
_cell.angle_alpha   90.00
_cell.angle_beta   90.00
_cell.angle_gamma   90.00
#
_symmetry.space_group_name_H-M   'P 1'
#
loop_
_entity.id
_entity.type
_entity.pdbx_description
1 polymer ?
#
loop_
_entity_poly.entity_id
_entity_poly.type
_entity_poly.pdbx_seq_one_letter_code
_entity_poly.pdbx_strand_id
1 'polypeptide(L)'
;IDMDKYTLDAVLRKGAELVKRKGIKCLVIDPFNKVRDINGNESGDVNVYTLEYLSKIEIFAKKYDVLVIVVAHPTKMYKGTDGKIEEPTMYNIKGGGEWYDASYHGLLVHRDYEAQTVKAKVLKVKFQNLGENGAEAHFSWERRSGSFVPLADINNDDPMPWEDV
;
A
#
# COMPACT_ATOMS: atom_id res chain seq x y z
N ILE A 1 8.08 13.27 -22.05
CA ILE A 1 7.80 12.00 -21.36
C ILE A 1 6.69 11.33 -22.14
N ASP A 2 7.01 10.19 -22.73
CA ASP A 2 6.13 9.42 -23.61
C ASP A 2 5.07 8.74 -22.74
N MET A 3 3.85 9.22 -22.78
CA MET A 3 2.73 8.79 -21.91
C MET A 3 2.30 7.33 -22.18
N ASP A 4 2.65 6.78 -23.35
CA ASP A 4 2.35 5.39 -23.70
C ASP A 4 3.22 4.36 -22.94
N LYS A 5 4.20 4.83 -22.16
CA LYS A 5 5.14 3.99 -21.40
C LYS A 5 4.74 3.72 -19.95
N TYR A 6 3.63 4.27 -19.49
CA TYR A 6 3.17 4.11 -18.10
C TYR A 6 2.12 3.01 -17.93
N THR A 7 2.23 1.94 -18.72
CA THR A 7 1.42 0.74 -18.51
C THR A 7 2.03 -0.12 -17.42
N LEU A 8 1.20 -0.93 -16.74
CA LEU A 8 1.70 -1.90 -15.77
C LEU A 8 2.76 -2.82 -16.38
N ASP A 9 2.53 -3.32 -17.58
CA ASP A 9 3.47 -4.20 -18.28
C ASP A 9 4.83 -3.53 -18.55
N ALA A 10 4.83 -2.22 -18.88
CA ALA A 10 6.06 -1.46 -19.03
C ALA A 10 6.80 -1.27 -17.70
N VAL A 11 6.07 -0.98 -16.61
CA VAL A 11 6.63 -0.86 -15.26
C VAL A 11 7.23 -2.18 -14.80
N LEU A 12 6.50 -3.30 -14.94
CA LEU A 12 6.98 -4.62 -14.54
C LEU A 12 8.18 -5.08 -15.38
N ARG A 13 8.19 -4.79 -16.69
CA ARG A 13 9.35 -5.07 -17.55
C ARG A 13 10.58 -4.30 -17.09
N LYS A 14 10.42 -3.01 -16.75
CA LYS A 14 11.51 -2.20 -16.21
C LYS A 14 11.96 -2.70 -14.83
N GLY A 15 11.04 -3.09 -13.98
CA GLY A 15 11.32 -3.75 -12.71
C GLY A 15 12.18 -5.01 -12.91
N ALA A 16 11.81 -5.87 -13.87
CA ALA A 16 12.56 -7.09 -14.20
C ALA A 16 14.00 -6.79 -14.67
N GLU A 17 14.20 -5.74 -15.46
CA GLU A 17 15.55 -5.29 -15.83
C GLU A 17 16.37 -4.86 -14.61
N LEU A 18 15.74 -4.10 -13.69
CA LEU A 18 16.40 -3.62 -12.48
C LEU A 18 16.73 -4.77 -11.50
N VAL A 19 15.85 -5.76 -11.37
CA VAL A 19 16.16 -6.98 -10.61
C VAL A 19 17.42 -7.65 -11.17
N LYS A 20 17.46 -7.89 -12.49
CA LYS A 20 18.59 -8.59 -13.14
C LYS A 20 19.89 -7.79 -13.11
N ARG A 21 19.84 -6.47 -13.29
CA ARG A 21 21.04 -5.62 -13.43
C ARG A 21 21.52 -5.04 -12.11
N LYS A 22 20.64 -4.81 -11.15
CA LYS A 22 20.92 -4.10 -9.90
C LYS A 22 20.58 -4.91 -8.65
N GLY A 23 19.89 -6.04 -8.80
CA GLY A 23 19.51 -6.88 -7.66
C GLY A 23 18.48 -6.24 -6.74
N ILE A 24 17.59 -5.37 -7.26
CA ILE A 24 16.55 -4.78 -6.41
C ILE A 24 15.69 -5.86 -5.78
N LYS A 25 15.29 -5.67 -4.52
CA LYS A 25 14.45 -6.57 -3.75
C LYS A 25 13.06 -5.99 -3.46
N CYS A 26 12.84 -4.73 -3.81
CA CYS A 26 11.56 -4.06 -3.64
C CYS A 26 11.24 -3.20 -4.86
N LEU A 27 9.99 -3.26 -5.32
CA LEU A 27 9.41 -2.41 -6.34
C LEU A 27 8.23 -1.67 -5.75
N VAL A 28 8.25 -0.34 -5.79
CA VAL A 28 7.14 0.51 -5.32
C VAL A 28 6.42 1.11 -6.52
N ILE A 29 5.10 0.98 -6.57
CA ILE A 29 4.21 1.59 -7.57
C ILE A 29 3.37 2.65 -6.85
N ASP A 30 3.65 3.94 -7.09
CA ASP A 30 3.00 5.07 -6.44
C ASP A 30 2.58 6.14 -7.47
N PRO A 31 1.28 6.36 -7.62
CA PRO A 31 0.16 5.56 -7.17
C PRO A 31 -0.40 4.63 -8.27
N PHE A 32 -1.17 3.62 -7.85
CA PHE A 32 -1.90 2.68 -8.71
C PHE A 32 -2.68 3.34 -9.85
N ASN A 33 -3.44 4.39 -9.57
CA ASN A 33 -4.33 5.04 -10.52
C ASN A 33 -3.61 5.84 -11.63
N LYS A 34 -2.29 5.95 -11.58
CA LYS A 34 -1.47 6.59 -12.63
C LYS A 34 -0.86 5.57 -13.58
N VAL A 35 -0.80 4.31 -13.17
CA VAL A 35 -0.28 3.21 -14.00
C VAL A 35 -1.49 2.51 -14.62
N ARG A 36 -1.84 2.89 -15.85
CA ARG A 36 -2.97 2.33 -16.58
C ARG A 36 -2.50 1.25 -17.54
N ASP A 37 -3.32 0.22 -17.72
CA ASP A 37 -3.20 -0.65 -18.86
C ASP A 37 -4.00 -0.02 -20.02
N ILE A 38 -3.35 0.19 -21.17
CA ILE A 38 -3.99 0.84 -22.34
C ILE A 38 -5.12 -0.04 -22.86
N ASN A 39 -5.02 -1.35 -22.65
CA ASN A 39 -6.01 -2.34 -23.11
C ASN A 39 -7.03 -2.73 -22.03
N GLY A 40 -6.89 -2.25 -20.79
CA GLY A 40 -7.67 -2.70 -19.64
C GLY A 40 -9.08 -2.13 -19.50
N ASN A 41 -9.59 -1.40 -20.49
CA ASN A 41 -10.90 -0.77 -20.40
C ASN A 41 -11.95 -1.31 -21.39
N GLU A 42 -11.66 -2.35 -22.13
CA GLU A 42 -12.65 -2.90 -23.08
C GLU A 42 -13.83 -3.59 -22.37
N SER A 43 -13.64 -4.09 -21.14
CA SER A 43 -14.74 -4.72 -20.37
C SER A 43 -15.58 -3.76 -19.55
N GLY A 44 -15.11 -2.54 -19.29
CA GLY A 44 -15.84 -1.53 -18.46
C GLY A 44 -15.95 -1.90 -16.97
N ASP A 45 -15.60 -3.12 -16.57
CA ASP A 45 -15.69 -3.58 -15.18
C ASP A 45 -14.38 -3.32 -14.42
N VAL A 46 -14.46 -2.44 -13.43
CA VAL A 46 -13.34 -2.04 -12.58
C VAL A 46 -12.81 -3.21 -11.76
N ASN A 47 -13.66 -4.14 -11.35
CA ASN A 47 -13.25 -5.26 -10.51
C ASN A 47 -12.41 -6.24 -11.33
N VAL A 48 -12.86 -6.56 -12.56
CA VAL A 48 -12.09 -7.41 -13.48
C VAL A 48 -10.71 -6.79 -13.77
N TYR A 49 -10.68 -5.50 -14.08
CA TYR A 49 -9.43 -4.78 -14.29
C TYR A 49 -8.50 -4.84 -13.08
N THR A 50 -9.05 -4.62 -11.88
CA THR A 50 -8.26 -4.65 -10.64
C THR A 50 -7.71 -6.05 -10.37
N LEU A 51 -8.50 -7.09 -10.60
CA LEU A 51 -8.08 -8.47 -10.43
C LEU A 51 -6.93 -8.83 -11.39
N GLU A 52 -7.05 -8.49 -12.66
CA GLU A 52 -5.98 -8.71 -13.66
C GLU A 52 -4.69 -7.97 -13.29
N TYR A 53 -4.82 -6.71 -12.87
CA TYR A 53 -3.71 -5.89 -12.42
C TYR A 53 -2.96 -6.54 -11.25
N LEU A 54 -3.69 -6.93 -10.21
CA LEU A 54 -3.12 -7.55 -9.01
C LEU A 54 -2.52 -8.93 -9.32
N SER A 55 -3.14 -9.72 -10.20
CA SER A 55 -2.61 -11.01 -10.65
C SER A 55 -1.28 -10.86 -11.38
N LYS A 56 -1.13 -9.88 -12.25
CA LYS A 56 0.15 -9.58 -12.92
C LYS A 56 1.25 -9.24 -11.92
N ILE A 57 0.92 -8.44 -10.90
CA ILE A 57 1.85 -8.07 -9.83
C ILE A 57 2.27 -9.29 -9.01
N GLU A 58 1.32 -10.14 -8.62
CA GLU A 58 1.60 -11.35 -7.84
C GLU A 58 2.53 -12.31 -8.62
N ILE A 59 2.25 -12.53 -9.91
CA ILE A 59 3.10 -13.34 -10.79
C ILE A 59 4.52 -12.75 -10.85
N PHE A 60 4.62 -11.43 -11.01
CA PHE A 60 5.92 -10.75 -11.05
C PHE A 60 6.68 -10.91 -9.73
N ALA A 61 6.03 -10.64 -8.60
CA ALA A 61 6.64 -10.75 -7.27
C ALA A 61 7.20 -12.17 -7.01
N LYS A 62 6.40 -13.19 -7.30
CA LYS A 62 6.81 -14.60 -7.16
C LYS A 62 7.93 -14.99 -8.13
N LYS A 63 7.85 -14.56 -9.40
CA LYS A 63 8.84 -14.90 -10.42
C LYS A 63 10.23 -14.34 -10.15
N TYR A 64 10.30 -13.14 -9.57
CA TYR A 64 11.55 -12.42 -9.35
C TYR A 64 12.00 -12.40 -7.89
N ASP A 65 11.23 -13.00 -7.00
CA ASP A 65 11.47 -13.01 -5.54
C ASP A 65 11.71 -11.60 -5.01
N VAL A 66 10.73 -10.73 -5.24
CA VAL A 66 10.76 -9.31 -4.84
C VAL A 66 9.48 -8.91 -4.12
N LEU A 67 9.61 -8.02 -3.15
CA LEU A 67 8.46 -7.33 -2.56
C LEU A 67 7.91 -6.31 -3.57
N VAL A 68 6.60 -6.32 -3.79
CA VAL A 68 5.94 -5.26 -4.55
C VAL A 68 4.99 -4.50 -3.62
N ILE A 69 5.19 -3.20 -3.50
CA ILE A 69 4.34 -2.28 -2.74
C ILE A 69 3.54 -1.45 -3.73
N VAL A 70 2.22 -1.47 -3.60
CA VAL A 70 1.32 -0.66 -4.41
C VAL A 70 0.65 0.38 -3.52
N VAL A 71 0.85 1.65 -3.83
CA VAL A 71 0.18 2.76 -3.14
C VAL A 71 -1.14 3.04 -3.84
N ALA A 72 -2.24 2.96 -3.11
CA ALA A 72 -3.58 3.24 -3.60
C ALA A 72 -4.28 4.24 -2.67
N HIS A 73 -5.06 5.13 -3.26
CA HIS A 73 -5.86 6.09 -2.49
C HIS A 73 -7.29 5.59 -2.35
N PRO A 74 -7.92 5.79 -1.19
CA PRO A 74 -9.32 5.47 -1.02
C PRO A 74 -10.17 6.36 -1.95
N THR A 75 -11.34 5.87 -2.31
CA THR A 75 -12.37 6.66 -2.98
C THR A 75 -12.83 7.79 -2.06
N LYS A 76 -13.58 8.75 -2.64
CA LYS A 76 -14.07 9.87 -1.84
C LYS A 76 -14.93 9.36 -0.66
N MET A 77 -14.45 9.63 0.54
CA MET A 77 -15.15 9.31 1.79
C MET A 77 -16.09 10.43 2.17
N TYR A 78 -17.26 10.08 2.67
CA TYR A 78 -18.25 11.03 3.16
C TYR A 78 -18.27 11.03 4.68
N LYS A 79 -18.65 12.17 5.28
CA LYS A 79 -18.85 12.24 6.72
C LYS A 79 -20.06 11.41 7.12
N GLY A 80 -19.92 10.64 8.18
CA GLY A 80 -21.01 9.94 8.83
C GLY A 80 -22.01 10.91 9.49
N THR A 81 -23.04 10.36 10.08
CA THR A 81 -24.09 11.14 10.81
C THR A 81 -23.53 11.89 12.03
N ASP A 82 -22.40 11.43 12.56
CA ASP A 82 -21.63 12.05 13.65
C ASP A 82 -20.70 13.19 13.17
N GLY A 83 -20.70 13.50 11.88
CA GLY A 83 -19.85 14.51 11.25
C GLY A 83 -18.40 14.11 11.04
N LYS A 84 -18.00 12.87 11.40
CA LYS A 84 -16.65 12.34 11.24
C LYS A 84 -16.53 11.53 9.94
N ILE A 85 -15.34 11.50 9.38
CA ILE A 85 -15.01 10.61 8.29
C ILE A 85 -14.51 9.31 8.92
N GLU A 86 -15.15 8.19 8.57
CA GLU A 86 -14.71 6.87 9.01
C GLU A 86 -13.28 6.58 8.53
N GLU A 87 -12.57 5.76 9.30
CA GLU A 87 -11.24 5.33 8.94
C GLU A 87 -11.30 4.46 7.67
N PRO A 88 -10.50 4.78 6.62
CA PRO A 88 -10.53 4.01 5.38
C PRO A 88 -10.05 2.57 5.60
N THR A 89 -10.66 1.66 4.88
CA THR A 89 -10.26 0.26 4.78
C THR A 89 -9.83 -0.07 3.36
N MET A 90 -9.33 -1.28 3.12
CA MET A 90 -9.00 -1.71 1.76
C MET A 90 -10.22 -1.76 0.83
N TYR A 91 -11.43 -1.94 1.38
CA TYR A 91 -12.68 -1.91 0.61
C TYR A 91 -13.04 -0.52 0.08
N ASN A 92 -12.46 0.52 0.62
CA ASN A 92 -12.66 1.89 0.14
C ASN A 92 -11.77 2.26 -1.06
N ILE A 93 -10.86 1.39 -1.49
CA ILE A 93 -10.12 1.56 -2.74
C ILE A 93 -11.05 1.20 -3.90
N LYS A 94 -10.93 1.88 -5.04
CA LYS A 94 -11.69 1.53 -6.24
C LYS A 94 -11.35 0.10 -6.69
N GLY A 95 -12.35 -0.78 -6.78
CA GLY A 95 -12.16 -2.23 -6.92
C GLY A 95 -11.93 -2.96 -5.59
N GLY A 96 -12.50 -2.43 -4.51
CA GLY A 96 -12.24 -2.72 -3.10
C GLY A 96 -12.07 -4.17 -2.67
N GLY A 97 -13.03 -5.05 -3.01
CA GLY A 97 -12.97 -6.48 -2.64
C GLY A 97 -11.71 -7.16 -3.18
N GLU A 98 -11.36 -6.89 -4.42
CA GLU A 98 -10.21 -7.49 -5.10
C GLU A 98 -8.88 -7.12 -4.42
N TRP A 99 -8.78 -5.89 -3.91
CA TRP A 99 -7.60 -5.46 -3.14
C TRP A 99 -7.43 -6.27 -1.87
N TYR A 100 -8.54 -6.47 -1.14
CA TYR A 100 -8.49 -7.25 0.07
C TYR A 100 -8.13 -8.71 -0.24
N ASP A 101 -8.74 -9.33 -1.22
CA ASP A 101 -8.57 -10.75 -1.51
C ASP A 101 -7.17 -11.08 -2.04
N ALA A 102 -6.66 -10.29 -2.98
CA ALA A 102 -5.39 -10.55 -3.65
C ALA A 102 -4.16 -10.16 -2.81
N SER A 103 -4.27 -9.17 -1.90
CA SER A 103 -3.11 -8.69 -1.15
C SER A 103 -2.69 -9.65 -0.05
N TYR A 104 -1.39 -9.78 0.18
CA TYR A 104 -0.80 -10.50 1.32
C TYR A 104 -0.81 -9.64 2.58
N HIS A 105 -0.55 -8.34 2.43
CA HIS A 105 -0.55 -7.36 3.50
C HIS A 105 -1.28 -6.10 3.05
N GLY A 106 -2.00 -5.49 3.98
CA GLY A 106 -2.63 -4.18 3.79
C GLY A 106 -2.20 -3.25 4.91
N LEU A 107 -1.69 -2.07 4.54
CA LEU A 107 -1.29 -1.03 5.48
C LEU A 107 -2.07 0.24 5.17
N LEU A 108 -2.62 0.85 6.20
CA LEU A 108 -3.18 2.20 6.16
C LEU A 108 -2.17 3.18 6.72
N VAL A 109 -1.93 4.26 6.00
CA VAL A 109 -1.25 5.44 6.53
C VAL A 109 -2.27 6.58 6.55
N HIS A 110 -2.66 7.00 7.74
CA HIS A 110 -3.69 8.02 7.96
C HIS A 110 -3.10 9.20 8.73
N ARG A 111 -3.31 10.41 8.22
CA ARG A 111 -2.89 11.64 8.87
C ARG A 111 -4.09 12.32 9.54
N ASP A 112 -3.97 12.53 10.85
CA ASP A 112 -4.85 13.41 11.59
C ASP A 112 -4.26 14.82 11.60
N TYR A 113 -4.96 15.74 10.92
CA TYR A 113 -4.50 17.13 10.81
C TYR A 113 -4.80 17.96 12.07
N GLU A 114 -5.79 17.58 12.86
CA GLU A 114 -6.13 18.26 14.10
C GLU A 114 -5.13 17.88 15.20
N ALA A 115 -4.89 16.57 15.37
CA ALA A 115 -3.92 16.07 16.33
C ALA A 115 -2.46 16.21 15.86
N GLN A 116 -2.21 16.56 14.59
CA GLN A 116 -0.86 16.62 13.97
C GLN A 116 -0.10 15.29 14.08
N THR A 117 -0.82 14.17 14.05
CA THR A 117 -0.28 12.82 14.13
C THR A 117 -0.46 12.05 12.82
N VAL A 118 0.36 11.04 12.64
CA VAL A 118 0.22 10.06 11.57
C VAL A 118 0.12 8.69 12.19
N LYS A 119 -0.88 7.92 11.76
CA LYS A 119 -1.10 6.55 12.18
C LYS A 119 -0.77 5.61 11.02
N ALA A 120 0.04 4.59 11.29
CA ALA A 120 0.18 3.42 10.43
C ALA A 120 -0.58 2.26 11.08
N LYS A 121 -1.49 1.63 10.33
CA LYS A 121 -2.33 0.53 10.83
C LYS A 121 -2.26 -0.66 9.89
N VAL A 122 -2.12 -1.84 10.47
CA VAL A 122 -2.19 -3.09 9.73
C VAL A 122 -3.65 -3.44 9.46
N LEU A 123 -4.08 -3.34 8.20
CA LEU A 123 -5.44 -3.68 7.79
C LEU A 123 -5.60 -5.16 7.44
N LYS A 124 -4.52 -5.81 7.01
CA LYS A 124 -4.50 -7.22 6.65
C LYS A 124 -3.12 -7.84 6.80
N VAL A 125 -3.08 -9.02 7.39
CA VAL A 125 -1.97 -9.98 7.32
C VAL A 125 -2.55 -11.32 6.88
N LYS A 126 -2.09 -11.86 5.75
CA LYS A 126 -2.59 -13.13 5.21
C LYS A 126 -2.19 -14.33 6.09
N PHE A 127 -1.00 -14.29 6.65
CA PHE A 127 -0.46 -15.35 7.49
C PHE A 127 -0.30 -14.84 8.92
N GLN A 128 -1.10 -15.34 9.84
CA GLN A 128 -1.19 -14.85 11.22
C GLN A 128 0.14 -14.90 12.00
N ASN A 129 1.05 -15.79 11.61
CA ASN A 129 2.38 -15.89 12.23
C ASN A 129 3.33 -14.75 11.81
N LEU A 130 2.96 -13.89 10.86
CA LEU A 130 3.78 -12.78 10.37
C LEU A 130 3.37 -11.41 10.92
N GLY A 131 2.30 -11.35 11.72
CA GLY A 131 1.85 -10.10 12.30
C GLY A 131 0.40 -10.14 12.76
N GLU A 132 -0.07 -9.06 13.33
CA GLU A 132 -1.41 -8.92 13.91
C GLU A 132 -2.24 -7.91 13.11
N ASN A 133 -3.45 -8.33 12.72
CA ASN A 133 -4.43 -7.42 12.10
C ASN A 133 -4.91 -6.41 13.15
N GLY A 134 -4.95 -5.14 12.76
CA GLY A 134 -5.37 -4.06 13.65
C GLY A 134 -4.24 -3.43 14.45
N ALA A 135 -3.03 -3.99 14.43
CA ALA A 135 -1.86 -3.36 15.06
C ALA A 135 -1.64 -1.94 14.50
N GLU A 136 -1.35 -1.00 15.37
CA GLU A 136 -1.19 0.42 15.04
C GLU A 136 0.12 0.96 15.58
N ALA A 137 0.74 1.85 14.81
CA ALA A 137 1.88 2.66 15.25
C ALA A 137 1.56 4.14 14.98
N HIS A 138 1.89 4.99 15.94
CA HIS A 138 1.60 6.41 15.89
C HIS A 138 2.89 7.22 15.81
N PHE A 139 2.85 8.28 15.01
CA PHE A 139 4.00 9.13 14.73
C PHE A 139 3.59 10.60 14.81
N SER A 140 4.51 11.46 15.24
CA SER A 140 4.45 12.89 15.02
C SER A 140 5.25 13.25 13.77
N TRP A 141 4.83 14.30 13.06
CA TRP A 141 5.58 14.84 11.94
C TRP A 141 6.46 16.00 12.40
N GLU A 142 7.76 15.80 12.37
CA GLU A 142 8.70 16.88 12.66
C GLU A 142 9.01 17.65 11.37
N ARG A 143 8.46 18.87 11.30
CA ARG A 143 8.55 19.71 10.10
C ARG A 143 9.98 20.14 9.78
N ARG A 144 10.84 20.30 10.80
CA ARG A 144 12.21 20.79 10.63
C ARG A 144 13.12 19.77 9.96
N SER A 145 13.05 18.53 10.38
CA SER A 145 13.84 17.43 9.83
C SER A 145 13.16 16.75 8.64
N GLY A 146 11.85 16.93 8.48
CA GLY A 146 11.04 16.19 7.51
C GLY A 146 10.89 14.72 7.89
N SER A 147 10.93 14.39 9.18
CA SER A 147 10.94 13.03 9.68
C SER A 147 9.67 12.69 10.45
N PHE A 148 9.30 11.41 10.42
CA PHE A 148 8.30 10.85 11.31
C PHE A 148 9.01 10.37 12.58
N VAL A 149 8.56 10.87 13.74
CA VAL A 149 9.07 10.48 15.05
C VAL A 149 8.02 9.60 15.72
N PRO A 150 8.36 8.37 16.12
CA PRO A 150 7.43 7.51 16.83
C PRO A 150 6.91 8.22 18.09
N LEU A 151 5.61 8.19 18.28
CA LEU A 151 5.02 8.52 19.58
C LEU A 151 5.17 7.26 20.41
N ALA A 152 5.93 7.35 21.50
CA ALA A 152 6.10 6.23 22.40
C ALA A 152 4.73 5.72 22.86
N ASP A 153 4.43 4.46 22.61
CA ASP A 153 3.31 3.80 23.23
C ASP A 153 3.57 3.78 24.72
N ILE A 154 2.70 4.43 25.50
CA ILE A 154 2.80 4.54 26.95
C ILE A 154 2.78 3.15 27.63
N ASN A 155 2.56 2.08 26.88
CA ASN A 155 2.37 0.71 27.37
C ASN A 155 3.31 -0.36 26.78
N ASN A 156 4.34 0.00 26.00
CA ASN A 156 5.24 -0.99 25.42
C ASN A 156 6.65 -0.81 26.02
N ASP A 157 6.88 -1.41 27.20
CA ASP A 157 8.21 -1.62 27.78
C ASP A 157 8.97 -2.81 27.10
N ASP A 158 8.42 -3.40 26.04
CA ASP A 158 9.10 -4.46 25.31
C ASP A 158 10.17 -3.88 24.38
N PRO A 159 11.44 -4.30 24.51
CA PRO A 159 12.50 -3.85 23.62
C PRO A 159 12.19 -4.26 22.16
N MET A 160 12.50 -3.36 21.23
CA MET A 160 12.27 -3.61 19.81
C MET A 160 13.10 -4.82 19.35
N PRO A 161 12.55 -5.71 18.50
CA PRO A 161 13.21 -6.98 18.10
C PRO A 161 14.58 -6.83 17.44
N TRP A 162 15.02 -5.61 17.14
CA TRP A 162 16.31 -5.29 16.51
C TRP A 162 17.31 -4.59 17.44
N GLU A 163 16.98 -4.38 18.72
CA GLU A 163 17.89 -3.76 19.69
C GLU A 163 18.92 -4.75 20.27
N ASP A 164 18.76 -6.05 19.98
CA ASP A 164 19.64 -7.13 20.46
C ASP A 164 20.61 -7.67 19.39
N VAL A 165 20.91 -6.89 18.32
CA VAL A 165 21.81 -7.30 17.24
C VAL A 165 23.08 -6.45 17.19
#